data_7388288aed42b2b28d0d9ada4622dbe0
#
_entry.id   7388288aed42b2b28d0d9ada4622dbe0
#
_cell.length_a   1.000
_cell.length_b   1.000
_cell.length_c   1.000
_cell.angle_alpha   90.00
_cell.angle_beta   90.00
_cell.angle_gamma   90.00
#
_symmetry.space_group_name_H-M   'P 1'
#
loop_
_entity.id
_entity.type
_entity.pdbx_description
1 polymer ?
#
loop_
_entity_poly.entity_id
_entity_poly.type
_entity_poly.pdbx_seq_one_letter_code
_entity_poly.pdbx_strand_id
1 'polypeptide(L)'
;DVQAPEEFKGEPENESEPGNGGFRFLRPGDGLIAAFFVPVAVLIILFAQRGIFPFGEECFLRTDMYHQYAPFFSEFQYKLKQGGSLLYSWDIGMGVNFSALYAYYLASPVNWLIILCPKKFIIEFMTILITIKTGICGVTFTWYLNRHFEKKHFIAGVFGIFYALSGYMAA
;
A
#
# COMPACT_ATOMS: atom_id res chain seq x y z
N ASP A 1 -52.22 53.53 -19.68
CA ASP A 1 -51.93 52.26 -20.34
C ASP A 1 -50.45 52.09 -20.49
N VAL A 2 -49.81 51.39 -19.51
CA VAL A 2 -48.40 51.06 -19.57
C VAL A 2 -48.37 49.56 -19.77
N GLN A 3 -47.96 49.19 -21.02
CA GLN A 3 -47.70 47.78 -21.33
C GLN A 3 -46.45 47.29 -20.63
N ALA A 4 -46.58 46.19 -19.90
CA ALA A 4 -45.46 45.43 -19.29
C ALA A 4 -44.60 44.77 -20.39
N PRO A 5 -43.28 44.75 -20.29
CA PRO A 5 -42.42 44.08 -21.25
C PRO A 5 -42.59 42.56 -21.20
N GLU A 6 -42.72 41.94 -22.37
CA GLU A 6 -42.78 40.48 -22.56
C GLU A 6 -41.51 39.81 -21.99
N GLU A 7 -41.77 38.81 -21.16
CA GLU A 7 -40.76 37.91 -20.59
C GLU A 7 -40.15 37.04 -21.68
N PHE A 8 -38.89 37.31 -22.01
CA PHE A 8 -38.12 36.53 -23.01
C PHE A 8 -37.82 35.16 -22.39
N LYS A 9 -38.64 34.16 -22.72
CA LYS A 9 -38.34 32.75 -22.45
C LYS A 9 -37.19 32.32 -23.33
N GLY A 10 -35.98 32.34 -22.73
CA GLY A 10 -34.82 31.67 -23.32
C GLY A 10 -35.08 30.16 -23.43
N GLU A 11 -35.02 29.64 -24.62
CA GLU A 11 -34.98 28.19 -24.87
C GLU A 11 -33.76 27.61 -24.13
N PRO A 12 -33.87 26.41 -23.54
CA PRO A 12 -32.70 25.76 -22.96
C PRO A 12 -31.72 25.44 -24.09
N GLU A 13 -30.62 26.15 -24.14
CA GLU A 13 -29.47 25.76 -24.95
C GLU A 13 -29.06 24.34 -24.53
N ASN A 14 -29.31 23.42 -25.45
CA ASN A 14 -28.82 22.05 -25.35
C ASN A 14 -27.31 22.10 -25.55
N GLU A 15 -26.58 22.40 -24.46
CA GLU A 15 -25.13 22.23 -24.44
C GLU A 15 -24.84 20.74 -24.64
N SER A 16 -24.65 20.38 -25.92
CA SER A 16 -24.01 19.14 -26.29
C SER A 16 -22.63 19.12 -25.64
N GLU A 17 -22.52 18.38 -24.52
CA GLU A 17 -21.21 18.09 -23.91
C GLU A 17 -20.25 17.63 -25.01
N PRO A 18 -19.05 18.21 -25.10
CA PRO A 18 -18.05 17.76 -26.07
C PRO A 18 -17.78 16.29 -25.79
N GLY A 19 -18.10 15.45 -26.74
CA GLY A 19 -17.92 14.01 -26.70
C GLY A 19 -16.47 13.69 -26.26
N ASN A 20 -16.34 13.25 -25.01
CA ASN A 20 -15.09 12.78 -24.45
C ASN A 20 -14.72 11.45 -25.14
N GLY A 21 -14.10 11.55 -26.32
CA GLY A 21 -13.53 10.46 -27.12
C GLY A 21 -12.29 9.83 -26.47
N GLY A 22 -12.15 9.90 -25.14
CA GLY A 22 -11.04 9.35 -24.39
C GLY A 22 -11.36 7.95 -23.89
N PHE A 23 -10.67 6.95 -24.39
CA PHE A 23 -10.47 5.60 -23.85
C PHE A 23 -11.64 5.06 -22.99
N ARG A 24 -12.71 4.68 -23.64
CA ARG A 24 -13.95 4.14 -23.04
C ARG A 24 -13.78 2.77 -22.38
N PHE A 25 -12.55 2.23 -22.33
CA PHE A 25 -12.23 0.93 -21.75
C PHE A 25 -11.97 0.95 -20.23
N LEU A 26 -11.76 2.11 -19.62
CA LEU A 26 -11.38 2.21 -18.21
C LEU A 26 -12.55 2.75 -17.37
N ARG A 27 -13.06 1.91 -16.48
CA ARG A 27 -14.07 2.30 -15.48
C ARG A 27 -13.42 3.13 -14.36
N PRO A 28 -14.17 4.00 -13.68
CA PRO A 28 -13.62 4.81 -12.56
C PRO A 28 -12.97 4.01 -11.41
N GLY A 29 -13.37 2.73 -11.24
CA GLY A 29 -12.78 1.83 -10.26
C GLY A 29 -11.45 1.19 -10.68
N ASP A 30 -11.16 1.16 -11.98
CA ASP A 30 -9.99 0.47 -12.52
C ASP A 30 -8.68 1.12 -12.06
N GLY A 31 -8.70 2.43 -11.76
CA GLY A 31 -7.56 3.14 -11.19
C GLY A 31 -7.11 2.60 -9.82
N LEU A 32 -8.05 2.22 -8.94
CA LEU A 32 -7.74 1.61 -7.63
C LEU A 32 -7.13 0.21 -7.80
N ILE A 33 -7.70 -0.57 -8.72
CA ILE A 33 -7.21 -1.93 -9.03
C ILE A 33 -5.80 -1.84 -9.62
N ALA A 34 -5.59 -0.95 -10.59
CA ALA A 34 -4.28 -0.72 -11.18
C ALA A 34 -3.25 -0.25 -10.15
N ALA A 35 -3.63 0.65 -9.24
CA ALA A 35 -2.76 1.16 -8.19
C ALA A 35 -2.29 0.09 -7.17
N PHE A 36 -3.03 -1.02 -7.05
CA PHE A 36 -2.59 -2.17 -6.26
C PHE A 36 -1.73 -3.12 -7.10
N PHE A 37 -2.28 -3.59 -8.22
CA PHE A 37 -1.68 -4.71 -8.94
C PHE A 37 -0.42 -4.33 -9.73
N VAL A 38 -0.30 -3.10 -10.23
CA VAL A 38 0.89 -2.71 -11.00
C VAL A 38 2.16 -2.66 -10.14
N PRO A 39 2.19 -2.00 -8.96
CA PRO A 39 3.37 -2.04 -8.09
C PRO A 39 3.71 -3.46 -7.63
N VAL A 40 2.70 -4.26 -7.28
CA VAL A 40 2.89 -5.67 -6.89
C VAL A 40 3.49 -6.47 -8.04
N ALA A 41 2.97 -6.32 -9.27
CA ALA A 41 3.51 -7.01 -10.45
C ALA A 41 4.95 -6.60 -10.76
N VAL A 42 5.29 -5.31 -10.63
CA VAL A 42 6.67 -4.83 -10.80
C VAL A 42 7.60 -5.52 -9.79
N LEU A 43 7.23 -5.58 -8.51
CA LEU A 43 8.03 -6.28 -7.49
C LEU A 43 8.15 -7.78 -7.79
N ILE A 44 7.07 -8.44 -8.17
CA ILE A 44 7.10 -9.87 -8.54
C ILE A 44 8.04 -10.13 -9.72
N ILE A 45 8.01 -9.27 -10.75
CA ILE A 45 8.92 -9.38 -11.90
C ILE A 45 10.38 -9.20 -11.44
N LEU A 46 10.66 -8.21 -10.58
CA LEU A 46 11.99 -8.00 -10.02
C LEU A 46 12.45 -9.19 -9.17
N PHE A 47 11.57 -9.80 -8.39
CA PHE A 47 11.88 -10.98 -7.59
C PHE A 47 12.21 -12.18 -8.49
N ALA A 48 11.45 -12.38 -9.57
CA ALA A 48 11.73 -13.43 -10.54
C ALA A 48 13.09 -13.24 -11.23
N GLN A 49 13.42 -12.00 -11.61
CA GLN A 49 14.71 -11.68 -12.24
C GLN A 49 15.90 -11.83 -11.29
N ARG A 50 15.71 -11.60 -10.00
CA ARG A 50 16.76 -11.66 -8.99
C ARG A 50 16.85 -12.99 -8.26
N GLY A 51 15.99 -13.96 -8.58
CA GLY A 51 15.94 -15.24 -7.86
C GLY A 51 15.52 -15.12 -6.40
N ILE A 52 14.69 -14.11 -6.08
CA ILE A 52 14.16 -13.90 -4.73
C ILE A 52 12.93 -14.79 -4.55
N PHE A 53 12.68 -15.25 -3.31
CA PHE A 53 11.49 -16.03 -2.96
C PHE A 53 10.20 -15.40 -3.55
N PRO A 54 9.28 -16.18 -4.16
CA PRO A 54 9.26 -17.64 -4.31
C PRO A 54 10.02 -18.21 -5.52
N PHE A 55 10.75 -17.41 -6.27
CA PHE A 55 11.39 -17.78 -7.53
C PHE A 55 12.82 -18.32 -7.37
N GLY A 56 13.40 -18.23 -6.15
CA GLY A 56 14.73 -18.71 -5.84
C GLY A 56 15.05 -18.61 -4.34
N GLU A 57 16.32 -18.77 -3.98
CA GLU A 57 16.80 -18.80 -2.60
C GLU A 57 17.40 -17.46 -2.14
N GLU A 58 17.44 -16.46 -3.02
CA GLU A 58 18.00 -15.14 -2.67
C GLU A 58 17.07 -14.38 -1.71
N CYS A 59 17.70 -13.69 -0.74
CA CYS A 59 16.97 -12.90 0.25
C CYS A 59 16.74 -11.48 -0.27
N PHE A 60 15.49 -11.02 -0.17
CA PHE A 60 15.15 -9.62 -0.47
C PHE A 60 15.66 -8.64 0.60
N LEU A 61 15.68 -9.09 1.86
CA LEU A 61 16.06 -8.25 2.98
C LEU A 61 17.56 -7.96 2.96
N ARG A 62 17.93 -6.68 3.06
CA ARG A 62 19.33 -6.22 3.09
C ARG A 62 19.60 -5.44 4.38
N THR A 63 20.87 -5.38 4.78
CA THR A 63 21.36 -4.61 5.93
C THR A 63 20.44 -4.69 7.15
N ASP A 64 19.87 -3.59 7.60
CA ASP A 64 19.03 -3.48 8.79
C ASP A 64 17.75 -4.32 8.73
N MET A 65 17.16 -4.48 7.54
CA MET A 65 16.01 -5.36 7.37
C MET A 65 16.32 -6.80 7.77
N TYR A 66 17.50 -7.29 7.45
CA TYR A 66 17.95 -8.63 7.79
C TYR A 66 18.49 -8.71 9.24
N HIS A 67 19.35 -7.75 9.64
CA HIS A 67 20.04 -7.81 10.94
C HIS A 67 19.21 -7.31 12.11
N GLN A 68 18.22 -6.43 11.88
CA GLN A 68 17.38 -5.86 12.92
C GLN A 68 15.92 -6.30 12.81
N TYR A 69 15.26 -6.02 11.68
CA TYR A 69 13.82 -6.28 11.57
C TYR A 69 13.48 -7.77 11.64
N ALA A 70 14.25 -8.66 11.00
CA ALA A 70 13.95 -10.08 11.03
C ALA A 70 14.05 -10.69 12.45
N PRO A 71 15.09 -10.39 13.28
CA PRO A 71 15.12 -10.76 14.68
C PRO A 71 13.96 -10.17 15.49
N PHE A 72 13.59 -8.90 15.25
CA PHE A 72 12.48 -8.27 15.96
C PHE A 72 11.14 -8.90 15.63
N PHE A 73 10.92 -9.25 14.36
CA PHE A 73 9.76 -10.01 13.95
C PHE A 73 9.72 -11.41 14.57
N SER A 74 10.88 -12.07 14.66
CA SER A 74 10.99 -13.39 15.32
C SER A 74 10.61 -13.31 16.80
N GLU A 75 11.13 -12.32 17.51
CA GLU A 75 10.81 -12.09 18.92
C GLU A 75 9.33 -11.71 19.12
N PHE A 76 8.80 -10.86 18.25
CA PHE A 76 7.39 -10.48 18.29
C PHE A 76 6.49 -11.70 18.10
N GLN A 77 6.79 -12.54 17.10
CA GLN A 77 6.06 -13.77 16.87
C GLN A 77 6.12 -14.71 18.08
N TYR A 78 7.33 -14.87 18.67
CA TYR A 78 7.53 -15.70 19.84
C TYR A 78 6.64 -15.23 21.00
N LYS A 79 6.66 -13.94 21.31
CA LYS A 79 5.82 -13.35 22.36
C LYS A 79 4.34 -13.54 22.10
N LEU A 80 3.88 -13.34 20.87
CA LEU A 80 2.48 -13.54 20.51
C LEU A 80 2.03 -15.00 20.67
N LYS A 81 2.89 -15.97 20.31
CA LYS A 81 2.56 -17.39 20.39
C LYS A 81 2.65 -17.97 21.80
N GLN A 82 3.55 -17.46 22.63
CA GLN A 82 3.76 -17.92 24.00
C GLN A 82 3.00 -17.11 25.05
N GLY A 83 2.30 -16.05 24.65
CA GLY A 83 1.64 -15.14 25.59
C GLY A 83 2.63 -14.31 26.40
N GLY A 84 3.83 -14.03 25.86
CA GLY A 84 4.87 -13.26 26.52
C GLY A 84 4.53 -11.77 26.64
N SER A 85 5.14 -11.09 27.62
CA SER A 85 4.98 -9.66 27.82
C SER A 85 5.51 -8.86 26.63
N LEU A 86 4.71 -7.93 26.11
CA LEU A 86 5.12 -6.96 25.10
C LEU A 86 5.81 -5.72 25.68
N LEU A 87 5.98 -5.65 27.01
CA LEU A 87 6.62 -4.51 27.67
C LEU A 87 8.15 -4.64 27.65
N TYR A 88 8.68 -5.85 27.85
CA TYR A 88 10.11 -6.08 28.00
C TYR A 88 10.54 -7.39 27.33
N SER A 89 11.76 -7.43 26.79
CA SER A 89 12.40 -8.66 26.31
C SER A 89 13.83 -8.76 26.81
N TRP A 90 14.21 -9.95 27.27
CA TRP A 90 15.58 -10.32 27.63
C TRP A 90 16.38 -10.86 26.42
N ASP A 91 15.69 -11.28 25.36
CA ASP A 91 16.30 -11.96 24.21
C ASP A 91 16.93 -10.98 23.20
N ILE A 92 16.79 -9.68 23.43
CA ILE A 92 17.35 -8.63 22.57
C ILE A 92 18.29 -7.76 23.39
N GLY A 93 19.57 -7.68 22.99
CA GLY A 93 20.55 -6.73 23.53
C GLY A 93 20.75 -6.81 25.05
N MET A 94 20.68 -7.99 25.66
CA MET A 94 20.74 -8.22 27.09
C MET A 94 19.60 -7.58 27.91
N GLY A 95 18.50 -7.27 27.25
CA GLY A 95 17.31 -6.71 27.85
C GLY A 95 16.93 -5.34 27.26
N VAL A 96 15.73 -5.23 26.74
CA VAL A 96 15.23 -4.01 26.10
C VAL A 96 13.77 -3.75 26.45
N ASN A 97 13.39 -2.48 26.50
CA ASN A 97 12.00 -2.09 26.50
C ASN A 97 11.36 -2.46 25.16
N PHE A 98 10.67 -3.62 25.13
CA PHE A 98 10.10 -4.15 23.90
C PHE A 98 8.92 -3.31 23.39
N SER A 99 8.19 -2.61 24.26
CA SER A 99 7.09 -1.75 23.81
C SER A 99 7.58 -0.54 23.00
N ALA A 100 8.74 0.02 23.34
CA ALA A 100 9.37 1.09 22.56
C ALA A 100 9.87 0.55 21.23
N LEU A 101 10.50 -0.61 21.19
CA LEU A 101 10.93 -1.29 19.97
C LEU A 101 9.73 -1.64 19.09
N TYR A 102 8.65 -2.16 19.66
CA TYR A 102 7.40 -2.44 18.97
C TYR A 102 6.83 -1.17 18.32
N ALA A 103 6.72 -0.08 19.07
CA ALA A 103 6.20 1.19 18.58
C ALA A 103 7.00 1.75 17.40
N TYR A 104 8.33 1.57 17.44
CA TYR A 104 9.23 2.07 16.39
C TYR A 104 9.27 1.18 15.14
N TYR A 105 9.33 -0.16 15.27
CA TYR A 105 9.58 -1.08 14.17
C TYR A 105 8.38 -1.93 13.76
N LEU A 106 7.49 -2.27 14.69
CA LEU A 106 6.52 -3.34 14.51
C LEU A 106 5.04 -2.91 14.59
N ALA A 107 4.75 -1.65 14.90
CA ALA A 107 3.41 -1.17 15.23
C ALA A 107 2.38 -1.23 14.08
N SER A 108 2.81 -1.53 12.84
CA SER A 108 1.87 -1.67 11.72
C SER A 108 0.87 -2.82 11.98
N PRO A 109 -0.46 -2.57 11.87
CA PRO A 109 -1.46 -3.61 12.11
C PRO A 109 -1.27 -4.86 11.25
N VAL A 110 -0.75 -4.71 10.03
CA VAL A 110 -0.49 -5.83 9.11
C VAL A 110 0.62 -6.75 9.64
N ASN A 111 1.51 -6.25 10.50
CA ASN A 111 2.59 -7.05 11.09
C ASN A 111 2.07 -8.14 12.05
N TRP A 112 0.86 -7.98 12.60
CA TRP A 112 0.22 -8.99 13.47
C TRP A 112 -0.06 -10.30 12.73
N LEU A 113 -0.14 -10.27 11.40
CA LEU A 113 -0.28 -11.48 10.59
C LEU A 113 0.89 -12.45 10.76
N ILE A 114 2.02 -12.01 11.36
CA ILE A 114 3.17 -12.87 11.68
C ILE A 114 2.78 -14.07 12.58
N ILE A 115 1.72 -13.96 13.35
CA ILE A 115 1.23 -15.04 14.21
C ILE A 115 0.87 -16.29 13.42
N LEU A 116 0.40 -16.12 12.17
CA LEU A 116 0.00 -17.18 11.26
C LEU A 116 1.19 -17.85 10.56
N CYS A 117 2.35 -17.19 10.58
CA CYS A 117 3.53 -17.67 9.86
C CYS A 117 4.26 -18.76 10.67
N PRO A 118 4.76 -19.83 10.04
CA PRO A 118 5.73 -20.74 10.66
C PRO A 118 7.07 -20.00 10.90
N LYS A 119 7.73 -20.28 12.04
CA LYS A 119 8.98 -19.59 12.43
C LYS A 119 10.07 -19.63 11.36
N LYS A 120 10.17 -20.73 10.60
CA LYS A 120 11.19 -20.90 9.55
C LYS A 120 10.98 -20.02 8.33
N PHE A 121 9.80 -19.41 8.14
CA PHE A 121 9.45 -18.60 6.97
C PHE A 121 9.28 -17.10 7.30
N ILE A 122 9.89 -16.60 8.36
CA ILE A 122 9.76 -15.20 8.78
C ILE A 122 10.30 -14.25 7.70
N ILE A 123 11.42 -14.59 7.07
CA ILE A 123 12.06 -13.76 6.03
C ILE A 123 11.17 -13.69 4.78
N GLU A 124 10.66 -14.83 4.35
CA GLU A 124 9.75 -14.93 3.21
C GLU A 124 8.44 -14.21 3.49
N PHE A 125 7.92 -14.35 4.71
CA PHE A 125 6.75 -13.61 5.16
C PHE A 125 6.96 -12.09 5.09
N MET A 126 8.12 -11.60 5.53
CA MET A 126 8.45 -10.17 5.45
C MET A 126 8.51 -9.69 4.00
N THR A 127 9.05 -10.49 3.09
CA THR A 127 9.08 -10.17 1.64
C THR A 127 7.66 -10.04 1.08
N ILE A 128 6.77 -10.97 1.41
CA ILE A 128 5.35 -10.91 1.02
C ILE A 128 4.66 -9.70 1.63
N LEU A 129 4.93 -9.44 2.91
CA LEU A 129 4.35 -8.33 3.65
C LEU A 129 4.70 -6.98 3.03
N ILE A 130 5.98 -6.78 2.67
CA ILE A 130 6.45 -5.56 1.99
C ILE A 130 5.74 -5.39 0.65
N THR A 131 5.64 -6.47 -0.13
CA THR A 131 4.94 -6.46 -1.42
C THR A 131 3.48 -6.03 -1.28
N ILE A 132 2.76 -6.59 -0.32
CA ILE A 132 1.36 -6.23 -0.04
C ILE A 132 1.26 -4.77 0.43
N LYS A 133 2.13 -4.33 1.34
CA LYS A 133 2.15 -2.95 1.83
C LYS A 133 2.38 -1.95 0.69
N THR A 134 3.28 -2.25 -0.24
CA THR A 134 3.51 -1.41 -1.42
C THR A 134 2.24 -1.26 -2.25
N GLY A 135 1.52 -2.35 -2.51
CA GLY A 135 0.21 -2.29 -3.18
C GLY A 135 -0.83 -1.47 -2.40
N ILE A 136 -0.91 -1.65 -1.08
CA ILE A 136 -1.82 -0.88 -0.21
C ILE A 136 -1.48 0.61 -0.26
N CYS A 137 -0.21 1.00 -0.28
CA CYS A 137 0.22 2.39 -0.42
C CYS A 137 -0.32 3.03 -1.70
N GLY A 138 -0.25 2.32 -2.83
CA GLY A 138 -0.83 2.79 -4.09
C GLY A 138 -2.33 3.02 -4.01
N VAL A 139 -3.06 2.06 -3.45
CA VAL A 139 -4.52 2.15 -3.28
C VAL A 139 -4.91 3.29 -2.35
N THR A 140 -4.27 3.40 -1.19
CA THR A 140 -4.62 4.43 -0.19
C THR A 140 -4.37 5.84 -0.73
N PHE A 141 -3.26 6.05 -1.45
CA PHE A 141 -2.99 7.33 -2.09
C PHE A 141 -3.97 7.64 -3.21
N THR A 142 -4.30 6.67 -4.07
CA THR A 142 -5.33 6.80 -5.10
C THR A 142 -6.69 7.13 -4.50
N TRP A 143 -7.06 6.44 -3.42
CA TRP A 143 -8.30 6.71 -2.71
C TRP A 143 -8.34 8.12 -2.13
N TYR A 144 -7.23 8.56 -1.53
CA TYR A 144 -7.08 9.93 -1.02
C TYR A 144 -7.29 10.96 -2.14
N LEU A 145 -6.63 10.82 -3.29
CA LEU A 145 -6.77 11.72 -4.43
C LEU A 145 -8.21 11.76 -4.95
N ASN A 146 -8.85 10.60 -5.10
CA ASN A 146 -10.24 10.51 -5.54
C ASN A 146 -11.19 11.22 -4.56
N ARG A 147 -10.90 11.16 -3.27
CA ARG A 147 -11.70 11.82 -2.22
C ARG A 147 -11.45 13.33 -2.20
N HIS A 148 -10.20 13.74 -2.35
CA HIS A 148 -9.81 15.15 -2.31
C HIS A 148 -10.36 15.94 -3.50
N PHE A 149 -10.28 15.38 -4.70
CA PHE A 149 -10.78 16.03 -5.92
C PHE A 149 -12.25 15.74 -6.23
N GLU A 150 -12.94 14.99 -5.38
CA GLU A 150 -14.34 14.58 -5.53
C GLU A 150 -14.69 13.89 -6.86
N LYS A 151 -13.69 13.40 -7.57
CA LYS A 151 -13.80 12.75 -8.86
C LYS A 151 -13.02 11.43 -8.88
N LYS A 152 -13.63 10.41 -9.46
CA LYS A 152 -12.97 9.11 -9.66
C LYS A 152 -12.36 9.08 -11.06
N HIS A 153 -11.08 9.42 -11.15
CA HIS A 153 -10.34 9.37 -12.40
C HIS A 153 -9.29 8.25 -12.40
N PHE A 154 -9.10 7.60 -13.54
CA PHE A 154 -8.01 6.63 -13.73
C PHE A 154 -6.62 7.25 -13.48
N ILE A 155 -6.45 8.54 -13.81
CA ILE A 155 -5.21 9.30 -13.59
C ILE A 155 -4.79 9.28 -12.11
N ALA A 156 -5.74 9.33 -11.17
CA ALA A 156 -5.41 9.19 -9.74
C ALA A 156 -4.73 7.84 -9.44
N GLY A 157 -5.12 6.77 -10.14
CA GLY A 157 -4.45 5.47 -10.05
C GLY A 157 -3.01 5.50 -10.54
N VAL A 158 -2.74 6.23 -11.62
CA VAL A 158 -1.36 6.42 -12.13
C VAL A 158 -0.49 7.13 -11.09
N PHE A 159 -0.99 8.18 -10.46
CA PHE A 159 -0.27 8.85 -9.35
C PHE A 159 -0.09 7.92 -8.14
N GLY A 160 -1.06 7.05 -7.84
CA GLY A 160 -0.94 6.03 -6.81
C GLY A 160 0.19 5.05 -7.09
N ILE A 161 0.35 4.62 -8.35
CA ILE A 161 1.45 3.75 -8.76
C ILE A 161 2.80 4.44 -8.56
N PHE A 162 2.95 5.69 -9.01
CA PHE A 162 4.20 6.46 -8.80
C PHE A 162 4.52 6.66 -7.33
N TYR A 163 3.50 6.93 -6.50
CA TYR A 163 3.69 7.04 -5.06
C TYR A 163 4.18 5.73 -4.44
N ALA A 164 3.54 4.61 -4.76
CA ALA A 164 3.89 3.29 -4.24
C ALA A 164 5.31 2.85 -4.63
N LEU A 165 5.76 3.22 -5.85
CA LEU A 165 7.09 2.89 -6.37
C LEU A 165 8.13 4.00 -6.12
N SER A 166 7.78 5.05 -5.38
CA SER A 166 8.73 6.11 -5.04
C SER A 166 9.84 5.58 -4.12
N GLY A 167 11.04 6.15 -4.23
CA GLY A 167 12.17 5.79 -3.37
C GLY A 167 11.88 5.98 -1.87
N TYR A 168 10.99 6.92 -1.51
CA TYR A 168 10.56 7.13 -0.13
C TYR A 168 9.77 5.96 0.45
N MET A 169 8.95 5.29 -0.37
CA MET A 169 8.14 4.14 0.06
C MET A 169 8.90 2.82 -0.06
N ALA A 170 9.94 2.78 -0.91
CA ALA A 170 10.75 1.58 -1.17
C ALA A 170 12.01 1.50 -0.27
N ALA A 171 12.35 2.59 0.43
CA ALA A 171 13.47 2.65 1.37
C ALA A 171 13.05 2.19 2.76
#